data_e16e36af1528384d18db3648c36224f2
#
_entry.id   e16e36af1528384d18db3648c36224f2
#
_cell.length_a   1.000
_cell.length_b   1.000
_cell.length_c   1.000
_cell.angle_alpha   90.00
_cell.angle_beta   90.00
_cell.angle_gamma   90.00
#
_symmetry.space_group_name_H-M   'P 1'
#
loop_
_entity.id
_entity.type
_entity.pdbx_description
1 polymer ?
#
loop_
_entity_poly.entity_id
_entity_poly.type
_entity_poly.pdbx_seq_one_letter_code
_entity_poly.pdbx_strand_id
1 'polypeptide(L)'
;MKKIVVLIAIALTGFTTYAQDSANESKETVTEYVTTFPNGEEAITITDKSSSNTMKLASADNFYKYEILESSNHELVHGQNNRGNICDIDKSKLEDGTYTLKVYTSDFVITSDITISNEVDKKGSIQ
;
A
#
# COMPACT_ATOMS: atom_id res chain seq x y z
N MET A 1 -21.94 13.84 15.97
CA MET A 1 -20.76 14.19 15.91
C MET A 1 -19.93 13.12 15.48
N LYS A 2 -19.07 13.32 14.53
CA LYS A 2 -18.29 12.37 14.09
C LYS A 2 -17.10 12.22 14.83
N LYS A 3 -16.67 11.12 15.27
CA LYS A 3 -15.46 10.95 15.88
C LYS A 3 -14.52 10.40 14.92
N ILE A 4 -13.47 10.96 14.62
CA ILE A 4 -12.47 10.47 13.72
C ILE A 4 -11.46 9.75 14.52
N VAL A 5 -11.35 8.47 14.30
CA VAL A 5 -10.40 7.67 15.02
C VAL A 5 -9.24 7.43 14.10
N VAL A 6 -8.06 7.77 14.53
CA VAL A 6 -6.87 7.54 13.74
C VAL A 6 -6.30 6.22 14.20
N LEU A 7 -6.24 5.27 13.31
CA LEU A 7 -5.71 3.98 13.63
C LEU A 7 -4.28 3.92 13.17
N ILE A 8 -3.39 3.64 14.08
CA ILE A 8 -2.01 3.54 13.72
C ILE A 8 -1.76 2.12 13.34
N ALA A 9 -1.31 1.96 12.17
CA ALA A 9 -1.09 0.66 11.65
C ALA A 9 0.09 0.01 12.19
N ILE A 10 -0.03 -1.19 12.56
CA ILE A 10 1.11 -1.96 12.81
C ILE A 10 1.23 -2.75 11.60
N ALA A 11 2.15 -2.41 10.79
CA ALA A 11 2.31 -3.07 9.56
C ALA A 11 2.95 -4.40 9.76
N LEU A 12 2.24 -5.42 9.52
CA LEU A 12 2.83 -6.68 9.51
C LEU A 12 3.17 -6.93 8.12
N THR A 13 4.39 -6.92 7.78
CA THR A 13 4.78 -7.24 6.44
C THR A 13 5.01 -8.68 6.37
N GLY A 14 4.27 -9.35 5.64
CA GLY A 14 4.54 -10.68 5.37
C GLY A 14 5.15 -10.80 4.03
N PHE A 15 6.30 -11.36 3.95
CA PHE A 15 6.96 -11.57 2.73
C PHE A 15 6.65 -12.91 2.24
N THR A 16 6.08 -13.10 1.10
CA THR A 16 5.89 -14.39 0.52
C THR A 16 6.61 -14.42 -0.77
N THR A 17 7.56 -15.26 -0.89
CA THR A 17 8.29 -15.37 -2.12
C THR A 17 7.84 -16.64 -2.77
N TYR A 18 7.33 -16.55 -3.96
CA TYR A 18 6.95 -17.71 -4.66
C TYR A 18 8.00 -18.05 -5.62
N ALA A 19 8.63 -19.15 -5.43
CA ALA A 19 9.65 -19.56 -6.32
C ALA A 19 8.98 -20.40 -7.35
N GLN A 20 8.94 -19.98 -8.51
CA GLN A 20 8.40 -20.70 -9.50
C GLN A 20 9.35 -21.64 -9.98
N ASP A 21 9.01 -22.75 -10.25
CA ASP A 21 9.93 -23.63 -10.69
C ASP A 21 10.48 -23.37 -11.89
N SER A 22 9.99 -22.76 -12.72
CA SER A 22 10.43 -22.59 -13.92
C SER A 22 11.57 -21.92 -13.97
N ALA A 23 12.24 -22.02 -13.63
CA ALA A 23 13.40 -21.55 -13.77
C ALA A 23 13.62 -20.38 -14.29
N ASN A 24 12.96 -19.78 -14.68
CA ASN A 24 13.21 -18.74 -15.23
C ASN A 24 13.23 -17.72 -14.61
N GLU A 25 13.20 -17.28 -14.20
CA GLU A 25 13.38 -16.31 -13.82
C GLU A 25 12.70 -15.45 -13.23
N SER A 26 11.99 -14.89 -13.21
CA SER A 26 11.29 -13.97 -12.68
C SER A 26 10.79 -14.36 -11.40
N LYS A 27 11.32 -14.02 -10.35
CA LYS A 27 10.83 -14.21 -9.14
C LYS A 27 9.98 -13.12 -8.79
N GLU A 28 8.72 -13.26 -8.52
CA GLU A 28 7.85 -12.20 -8.11
C GLU A 28 7.75 -12.20 -6.62
N THR A 29 7.89 -11.07 -6.03
CA THR A 29 7.76 -10.91 -4.60
C THR A 29 6.45 -10.22 -4.32
N VAL A 30 5.67 -10.76 -3.41
CA VAL A 30 4.40 -10.17 -3.04
C VAL A 30 4.52 -9.69 -1.60
N THR A 31 4.27 -8.42 -1.39
CA THR A 31 4.31 -7.85 -0.04
C THR A 31 2.90 -7.43 0.31
N GLU A 32 2.44 -7.83 1.47
CA GLU A 32 1.14 -7.42 1.92
C GLU A 32 1.26 -6.59 3.16
N TYR A 33 0.56 -5.48 3.22
CA TYR A 33 0.54 -4.64 4.40
C TYR A 33 -0.89 -4.72 4.94
N VAL A 34 -1.04 -5.15 6.18
CA VAL A 34 -2.36 -5.32 6.75
C VAL A 34 -2.49 -4.42 7.97
N THR A 35 -3.52 -3.62 8.00
CA THR A 35 -3.81 -2.78 9.16
C THR A 35 -5.11 -3.30 9.76
N THR A 36 -5.15 -3.47 11.07
CA THR A 36 -6.32 -4.02 11.71
C THR A 36 -6.97 -2.98 12.59
N PHE A 37 -8.27 -3.14 12.81
CA PHE A 37 -8.97 -2.36 13.78
C PHE A 37 -8.61 -2.87 15.17
N PRO A 38 -8.91 -2.13 16.20
CA PRO A 38 -8.60 -2.58 17.56
C PRO A 38 -9.22 -3.94 17.90
N ASN A 39 -10.32 -4.29 17.25
CA ASN A 39 -10.94 -5.56 17.53
C ASN A 39 -10.29 -6.72 16.78
N GLY A 40 -9.23 -6.44 16.03
CA GLY A 40 -8.53 -7.50 15.34
C GLY A 40 -8.95 -7.76 13.90
N GLU A 41 -10.02 -7.13 13.47
CA GLU A 41 -10.46 -7.34 12.09
C GLU A 41 -9.66 -6.50 11.14
N GLU A 42 -9.48 -6.96 9.94
CA GLU A 42 -8.68 -6.23 8.97
C GLU A 42 -9.38 -4.98 8.53
N ALA A 43 -8.71 -3.88 8.58
CA ALA A 43 -9.26 -2.60 8.14
C ALA A 43 -8.89 -2.33 6.70
N ILE A 44 -7.63 -2.45 6.36
CA ILE A 44 -7.18 -2.32 4.98
C ILE A 44 -6.09 -3.32 4.70
N THR A 45 -5.97 -3.70 3.45
CA THR A 45 -4.91 -4.57 3.00
C THR A 45 -4.35 -3.98 1.72
N ILE A 46 -3.05 -3.87 1.64
CA ILE A 46 -2.40 -3.39 0.44
C ILE A 46 -1.54 -4.51 -0.09
N THR A 47 -1.75 -4.88 -1.33
CA THR A 47 -0.98 -5.96 -1.94
C THR A 47 -0.08 -5.37 -3.01
N ASP A 48 1.21 -5.57 -2.86
CA ASP A 48 2.20 -5.02 -3.76
C ASP A 48 2.98 -6.14 -4.39
N LYS A 49 2.81 -6.34 -5.68
CA LYS A 49 3.55 -7.36 -6.39
C LYS A 49 4.67 -6.68 -7.12
N SER A 50 5.87 -7.21 -6.98
CA SER A 50 7.04 -6.58 -7.57
C SER A 50 6.94 -6.48 -9.08
N SER A 51 6.18 -7.35 -9.70
CA SER A 51 6.08 -7.32 -11.14
C SER A 51 5.02 -6.37 -11.64
N SER A 52 4.26 -5.75 -10.76
CA SER A 52 3.16 -4.91 -11.18
C SER A 52 3.48 -3.44 -10.98
N ASN A 53 2.95 -2.60 -11.82
CA ASN A 53 3.13 -1.17 -11.65
C ASN A 53 2.11 -0.58 -10.72
N THR A 54 1.17 -1.37 -10.22
CA THR A 54 0.17 -0.86 -9.31
C THR A 54 0.12 -1.70 -8.05
N MET A 55 -0.36 -1.11 -6.98
CA MET A 55 -0.61 -1.82 -5.76
C MET A 55 -2.11 -1.85 -5.56
N LYS A 56 -2.65 -2.92 -5.03
CA LYS A 56 -4.07 -3.01 -4.81
C LYS A 56 -4.37 -2.63 -3.38
N LEU A 57 -5.29 -1.72 -3.19
CA LEU A 57 -5.72 -1.29 -1.87
C LEU A 57 -7.15 -1.77 -1.68
N ALA A 58 -7.37 -2.56 -0.66
CA ALA A 58 -8.70 -3.04 -0.34
C ALA A 58 -9.04 -2.68 1.09
N SER A 59 -10.25 -2.24 1.32
CA SER A 59 -10.65 -1.81 2.64
C SER A 59 -11.91 -2.54 3.05
N ALA A 60 -12.10 -2.73 4.33
CA ALA A 60 -13.31 -3.35 4.82
C ALA A 60 -14.51 -2.46 4.55
N ASP A 61 -14.34 -1.16 4.66
CA ASP A 61 -15.42 -0.23 4.42
C ASP A 61 -15.13 0.62 3.21
N ASN A 62 -16.12 1.22 2.65
CA ASN A 62 -15.90 2.11 1.52
C ASN A 62 -15.08 3.30 1.97
N PHE A 63 -14.23 3.79 1.10
CA PHE A 63 -13.45 4.98 1.42
C PHE A 63 -13.61 5.98 0.28
N TYR A 64 -13.56 7.26 0.63
CA TYR A 64 -13.83 8.27 -0.36
C TYR A 64 -12.57 8.95 -0.87
N LYS A 65 -11.45 8.66 -0.24
CA LYS A 65 -10.20 9.30 -0.63
C LYS A 65 -9.03 8.57 -0.02
N TYR A 66 -7.89 8.62 -0.68
CA TYR A 66 -6.66 8.19 -0.03
C TYR A 66 -5.59 9.22 -0.35
N GLU A 67 -4.59 9.30 0.49
CA GLU A 67 -3.46 10.20 0.32
C GLU A 67 -2.18 9.46 0.62
N ILE A 68 -1.13 9.80 -0.09
CA ILE A 68 0.19 9.22 0.14
C ILE A 68 1.11 10.38 0.48
N LEU A 69 1.75 10.28 1.64
CA LEU A 69 2.63 11.33 2.10
C LEU A 69 4.02 10.77 2.32
N GLU A 70 5.03 11.60 2.15
CA GLU A 70 6.37 11.16 2.43
C GLU A 70 6.51 10.95 3.91
N SER A 71 7.13 9.87 4.33
CA SER A 71 7.26 9.61 5.75
C SER A 71 8.16 10.60 6.45
N SER A 72 9.14 11.11 5.75
CA SER A 72 10.10 11.97 6.40
C SER A 72 9.56 13.34 6.73
N ASN A 73 8.76 13.93 5.90
CA ASN A 73 8.30 15.28 6.14
C ASN A 73 6.80 15.42 6.05
N HIS A 74 6.09 14.31 5.84
CA HIS A 74 4.64 14.34 5.78
C HIS A 74 4.09 15.19 4.67
N GLU A 75 4.85 15.37 3.62
CA GLU A 75 4.36 16.13 2.51
C GLU A 75 3.51 15.27 1.62
N LEU A 76 2.39 15.81 1.15
CA LEU A 76 1.51 15.07 0.28
C LEU A 76 2.14 14.88 -1.07
N VAL A 77 2.26 13.66 -1.52
CA VAL A 77 2.84 13.36 -2.79
C VAL A 77 1.77 13.02 -3.80
N HIS A 78 0.71 12.36 -3.36
CA HIS A 78 -0.32 11.93 -4.29
C HIS A 78 -1.60 11.74 -3.50
N GLY A 79 -2.70 12.09 -4.07
CA GLY A 79 -3.98 11.87 -3.45
C GLY A 79 -5.02 11.66 -4.50
N GLN A 80 -6.05 10.92 -4.18
CA GLN A 80 -7.07 10.65 -5.15
C GLN A 80 -8.36 10.28 -4.47
N ASN A 81 -9.47 10.71 -5.07
CA ASN A 81 -10.76 10.34 -4.57
C ASN A 81 -11.10 8.93 -5.01
N ASN A 82 -11.94 8.27 -4.29
CA ASN A 82 -12.32 6.91 -4.62
C ASN A 82 -13.79 6.70 -4.34
N ARG A 83 -14.35 5.62 -4.89
CA ARG A 83 -15.68 5.28 -4.61
C ARG A 83 -15.68 3.80 -4.40
N GLY A 84 -16.15 3.28 -3.37
CA GLY A 84 -16.14 1.87 -3.09
C GLY A 84 -15.01 1.51 -2.16
N ASN A 85 -14.67 0.24 -2.11
CA ASN A 85 -13.69 -0.23 -1.14
C ASN A 85 -12.43 -0.82 -1.75
N ILE A 86 -12.21 -0.64 -3.03
CA ILE A 86 -11.02 -1.15 -3.69
C ILE A 86 -10.50 -0.12 -4.66
N CYS A 87 -9.22 0.01 -4.77
CA CYS A 87 -8.63 0.81 -5.84
C CYS A 87 -7.22 0.37 -6.12
N ASP A 88 -6.68 0.80 -7.24
CA ASP A 88 -5.31 0.51 -7.59
C ASP A 88 -4.51 1.79 -7.45
N ILE A 89 -3.34 1.69 -6.87
CA ILE A 89 -2.46 2.83 -6.69
C ILE A 89 -1.31 2.66 -7.67
N ASP A 90 -1.06 3.67 -8.47
CA ASP A 90 -0.04 3.61 -9.49
C ASP A 90 1.31 3.87 -8.85
N LYS A 91 2.15 2.85 -8.77
CA LYS A 91 3.45 2.98 -8.16
C LYS A 91 4.43 3.71 -9.05
N SER A 92 4.18 3.69 -10.33
CA SER A 92 5.15 4.25 -11.24
C SER A 92 5.31 5.75 -11.06
N LYS A 93 4.37 6.38 -10.39
CA LYS A 93 4.48 7.79 -10.16
C LYS A 93 5.15 8.12 -8.85
N LEU A 94 5.58 7.14 -8.10
CA LEU A 94 6.22 7.37 -6.81
C LEU A 94 7.66 6.96 -6.88
N GLU A 95 8.51 7.77 -6.30
CA GLU A 95 9.91 7.43 -6.27
C GLU A 95 10.14 6.44 -5.17
N ASP A 96 11.24 5.72 -5.22
CA ASP A 96 11.56 4.75 -4.20
C ASP A 96 11.63 5.47 -2.86
N GLY A 97 11.10 4.88 -1.85
CA GLY A 97 11.14 5.46 -0.53
C GLY A 97 10.03 4.93 0.35
N THR A 98 9.93 5.49 1.53
CA THR A 98 8.92 5.10 2.50
C THR A 98 7.87 6.17 2.58
N TYR A 99 6.62 5.75 2.59
CA TYR A 99 5.51 6.67 2.57
C TYR A 99 4.46 6.26 3.60
N THR A 100 3.62 7.18 3.96
CA THR A 100 2.48 6.91 4.82
C THR A 100 1.23 7.02 3.96
N LEU A 101 0.46 5.96 3.92
CA LEU A 101 -0.79 5.97 3.18
C LEU A 101 -1.90 6.25 4.16
N LYS A 102 -2.80 7.18 3.81
CA LYS A 102 -3.95 7.47 4.63
C LYS A 102 -5.19 7.16 3.83
N VAL A 103 -6.09 6.39 4.41
CA VAL A 103 -7.32 6.01 3.76
C VAL A 103 -8.46 6.60 4.57
N TYR A 104 -9.32 7.37 3.91
CA TYR A 104 -10.38 8.09 4.60
C TYR A 104 -11.72 7.41 4.39
N THR A 105 -12.27 6.85 5.44
CA THR A 105 -13.62 6.31 5.39
C THR A 105 -14.53 7.32 6.08
N SER A 106 -15.80 7.07 6.12
CA SER A 106 -16.67 8.02 6.74
C SER A 106 -16.45 8.14 8.24
N ASP A 107 -15.95 7.11 8.88
CA ASP A 107 -15.75 7.14 10.30
C ASP A 107 -14.30 7.11 10.75
N PHE A 108 -13.38 6.71 9.91
CA PHE A 108 -12.01 6.51 10.32
C PHE A 108 -11.02 7.08 9.33
N VAL A 109 -9.85 7.39 9.81
CA VAL A 109 -8.71 7.62 8.95
C VAL A 109 -7.73 6.51 9.29
N ILE A 110 -7.43 5.66 8.36
CA ILE A 110 -6.58 4.51 8.58
C ILE A 110 -5.24 4.77 7.94
N THR A 111 -4.17 4.60 8.67
CA THR A 111 -2.84 4.88 8.15
C THR A 111 -2.03 3.60 8.07
N SER A 112 -1.18 3.53 7.10
CA SER A 112 -0.29 2.40 6.91
C SER A 112 1.02 2.89 6.32
N ASP A 113 2.12 2.37 6.80
CA ASP A 113 3.41 2.73 6.23
C ASP A 113 3.72 1.75 5.13
N ILE A 114 4.14 2.25 4.00
CA ILE A 114 4.45 1.39 2.87
C ILE A 114 5.81 1.79 2.31
N THR A 115 6.43 0.89 1.61
CA THR A 115 7.72 1.16 0.98
C THR A 115 7.57 0.90 -0.50
N ILE A 116 8.01 1.85 -1.30
CA ILE A 116 7.97 1.72 -2.74
C ILE A 116 9.36 1.43 -3.25
N SER A 117 9.46 0.42 -4.07
CA SER A 117 10.72 0.07 -4.66
C SER A 117 10.48 -0.30 -6.10
N ASN A 118 11.12 0.41 -6.98
CA ASN A 118 10.95 0.13 -8.40
C ASN A 118 12.17 -0.58 -8.92
N GLU A 119 12.60 -1.59 -8.19
CA GLU A 119 13.77 -2.21 -8.51
C GLU A 119 13.79 -2.89 -9.78
N VAL A 120 12.71 -3.28 -10.30
CA VAL A 120 12.70 -3.88 -11.58
C VAL A 120 13.38 -3.09 -12.58
N ASP A 121 13.18 -1.84 -12.54
CA ASP A 121 13.81 -1.03 -13.48
C ASP A 121 15.24 -1.00 -13.29
N LYS A 122 15.71 -0.96 -12.13
CA LYS A 122 17.07 -0.89 -11.94
C LYS A 122 17.69 -2.09 -12.43
N LYS A 123 17.12 -3.21 -12.31
CA LYS A 123 17.73 -4.29 -12.74
C LYS A 123 17.84 -4.29 -14.14
N GLY A 124 16.91 -3.89 -14.82
CA GLY A 124 17.02 -3.86 -16.21
C GLY A 124 18.07 -3.04 -16.68
N SER A 125 18.40 -2.08 -16.00
CA SER A 125 19.32 -1.19 -16.54
C SER A 125 20.67 -1.61 -16.31
N ILE A 126 20.95 -2.51 -15.59
CA ILE A 126 22.20 -2.79 -15.35
C ILE A 126 22.75 -3.50 -16.19
N GLN A 127 22.94 -3.70 -16.66
CA GLN A 127 23.46 -4.42 -17.31
C GLN A 127 24.12 -4.30 -17.67
#